data_7e1a417fd74b1f6b13bf058b46cb432e
#
_entry.id   7e1a417fd74b1f6b13bf058b46cb432e
#
_cell.length_a   1.000
_cell.length_b   1.000
_cell.length_c   1.000
_cell.angle_alpha   90.00
_cell.angle_beta   90.00
_cell.angle_gamma   90.00
#
_symmetry.space_group_name_H-M   'P 1'
#
loop_
_entity.id
_entity.type
_entity.pdbx_description
1 polymer ?
#
loop_
_entity_poly.entity_id
_entity_poly.type
_entity_poly.pdbx_seq_one_letter_code
_entity_poly.pdbx_strand_id
1 'polypeptide(L)'
;MHRAVRAACALTALVATPALAQEVTLLEKFNDWSAYASTGSPKVCFAVAKPTSSSPKNVKRGPIFFYISQWPADKVVNEISVKMGYPFAGGAKTTVTIGSTKFELFTKDEGAFVDKPETEADMIAAMKTGSTIKVDGKSARGTATSDAYSLNGLSNALDRAAKECPPSG
;
A
#
# COMPACT_ATOMS: atom_id res chain seq x y z
N MET A 1 47.59 -21.03 -51.92
CA MET A 1 47.03 -19.67 -51.61
C MET A 1 45.88 -19.83 -50.62
N HIS A 2 46.17 -19.66 -49.30
CA HIS A 2 45.15 -19.80 -48.24
C HIS A 2 44.80 -18.40 -47.72
N ARG A 3 43.55 -17.97 -47.96
CA ARG A 3 43.01 -16.72 -47.42
C ARG A 3 42.40 -17.02 -46.05
N ALA A 4 43.01 -16.48 -44.99
CA ALA A 4 42.45 -16.49 -43.64
C ALA A 4 41.42 -15.39 -43.50
N VAL A 5 40.18 -15.77 -43.21
CA VAL A 5 39.07 -14.85 -42.84
C VAL A 5 39.15 -14.60 -41.35
N ARG A 6 39.46 -13.36 -40.95
CA ARG A 6 39.41 -12.92 -39.54
C ARG A 6 37.99 -12.48 -39.22
N ALA A 7 37.28 -13.25 -38.37
CA ALA A 7 35.99 -12.85 -37.78
C ALA A 7 36.25 -11.89 -36.60
N ALA A 8 35.78 -10.67 -36.72
CA ALA A 8 35.77 -9.70 -35.63
C ALA A 8 34.50 -9.90 -34.78
N CYS A 9 34.66 -10.42 -33.56
CA CYS A 9 33.58 -10.42 -32.55
C CYS A 9 33.44 -9.02 -31.96
N ALA A 10 32.35 -8.33 -32.29
CA ALA A 10 31.98 -7.09 -31.63
C ALA A 10 31.33 -7.42 -30.28
N LEU A 11 31.99 -7.11 -29.16
CA LEU A 11 31.42 -7.16 -27.82
C LEU A 11 30.47 -5.95 -27.66
N THR A 12 29.17 -6.19 -27.68
CA THR A 12 28.17 -5.21 -27.27
C THR A 12 28.11 -5.18 -25.74
N ALA A 13 28.65 -4.12 -25.13
CA ALA A 13 28.53 -3.88 -23.70
C ALA A 13 27.06 -3.48 -23.38
N LEU A 14 26.33 -4.33 -22.66
CA LEU A 14 25.03 -3.95 -22.06
C LEU A 14 25.32 -2.94 -20.95
N VAL A 15 24.92 -1.69 -21.15
CA VAL A 15 24.90 -0.67 -20.11
C VAL A 15 23.66 -0.91 -19.25
N ALA A 16 23.84 -1.49 -18.06
CA ALA A 16 22.76 -1.58 -17.06
C ALA A 16 22.52 -0.19 -16.49
N THR A 17 21.36 0.40 -16.80
CA THR A 17 20.89 1.64 -16.15
C THR A 17 20.49 1.32 -14.71
N PRO A 18 21.00 2.05 -13.69
CA PRO A 18 20.55 1.87 -12.33
C PRO A 18 19.06 2.25 -12.24
N ALA A 19 18.22 1.33 -11.79
CA ALA A 19 16.85 1.65 -11.41
C ALA A 19 16.93 2.56 -10.17
N LEU A 20 16.62 3.85 -10.34
CA LEU A 20 16.49 4.77 -9.22
C LEU A 20 15.29 4.32 -8.37
N ALA A 21 15.57 3.76 -7.21
CA ALA A 21 14.54 3.48 -6.21
C ALA A 21 13.85 4.81 -5.87
N GLN A 22 12.53 4.84 -5.97
CA GLN A 22 11.73 6.03 -5.64
C GLN A 22 11.88 6.29 -4.13
N GLU A 23 12.53 7.39 -3.78
CA GLU A 23 12.69 7.79 -2.39
C GLU A 23 11.36 8.30 -1.83
N VAL A 24 11.06 7.96 -0.57
CA VAL A 24 9.83 8.36 0.13
C VAL A 24 10.20 9.24 1.31
N THR A 25 9.64 10.44 1.37
CA THR A 25 9.90 11.43 2.41
C THR A 25 8.70 11.53 3.36
N LEU A 26 8.97 11.49 4.66
CA LEU A 26 7.98 11.79 5.68
C LEU A 26 7.60 13.27 5.60
N LEU A 27 6.32 13.56 5.40
CA LEU A 27 5.78 14.91 5.41
C LEU A 27 5.47 15.36 6.84
N GLU A 28 4.71 14.53 7.56
CA GLU A 28 4.31 14.83 8.95
C GLU A 28 3.74 13.57 9.63
N LYS A 29 3.79 13.55 10.97
CA LYS A 29 3.22 12.48 11.80
C LYS A 29 2.10 13.04 12.67
N PHE A 30 0.95 12.34 12.67
CA PHE A 30 -0.28 12.67 13.39
C PHE A 30 -0.69 11.46 14.25
N ASN A 31 -0.24 11.41 15.49
CA ASN A 31 -0.51 10.29 16.42
C ASN A 31 -0.16 8.92 15.78
N ASP A 32 -1.16 8.10 15.42
CA ASP A 32 -0.98 6.75 14.88
C ASP A 32 -0.83 6.72 13.35
N TRP A 33 -1.01 7.86 12.68
CA TRP A 33 -0.88 8.01 11.23
C TRP A 33 0.28 8.91 10.86
N SER A 34 0.85 8.66 9.68
CA SER A 34 1.90 9.51 9.11
C SER A 34 1.60 9.77 7.64
N ALA A 35 1.85 10.99 7.18
CA ALA A 35 1.76 11.36 5.77
C ALA A 35 3.15 11.33 5.12
N TYR A 36 3.22 10.76 3.91
CA TYR A 36 4.44 10.64 3.11
C TYR A 36 4.21 11.11 1.68
N ALA A 37 5.30 11.48 1.00
CA ALA A 37 5.31 11.71 -0.44
C ALA A 37 6.52 11.01 -1.09
N SER A 38 6.34 10.50 -2.31
CA SER A 38 7.46 10.07 -3.14
C SER A 38 8.17 11.28 -3.74
N THR A 39 9.50 11.19 -3.89
CA THR A 39 10.31 12.24 -4.55
C THR A 39 10.41 12.06 -6.05
N GLY A 40 9.94 10.92 -6.59
CA GLY A 40 10.00 10.56 -8.00
C GLY A 40 8.79 11.04 -8.84
N SER A 41 8.81 10.70 -10.13
CA SER A 41 7.70 10.87 -11.06
C SER A 41 7.24 9.49 -11.55
N PRO A 42 5.94 9.16 -11.50
CA PRO A 42 4.84 9.99 -10.99
C PRO A 42 4.90 10.19 -9.47
N LYS A 43 4.49 11.39 -8.99
CA LYS A 43 4.43 11.70 -7.57
C LYS A 43 3.24 10.96 -6.94
N VAL A 44 3.47 10.37 -5.76
CA VAL A 44 2.47 9.68 -4.96
C VAL A 44 2.54 10.22 -3.54
N CYS A 45 1.39 10.53 -2.93
CA CYS A 45 1.30 10.84 -1.52
C CYS A 45 0.41 9.84 -0.82
N PHE A 46 0.69 9.52 0.43
CA PHE A 46 -0.12 8.56 1.17
C PHE A 46 -0.12 8.81 2.67
N ALA A 47 -1.23 8.51 3.29
CA ALA A 47 -1.32 8.31 4.72
C ALA A 47 -1.10 6.82 5.05
N VAL A 48 -0.35 6.54 6.10
CA VAL A 48 -0.03 5.17 6.51
C VAL A 48 -0.09 5.01 8.02
N ALA A 49 -0.60 3.86 8.47
CA ALA A 49 -0.58 3.45 9.87
C ALA A 49 -0.01 2.03 10.02
N LYS A 50 0.60 1.78 11.19
CA LYS A 50 0.92 0.44 11.68
C LYS A 50 -0.20 -0.06 12.58
N PRO A 51 -0.43 -1.38 12.67
CA PRO A 51 -1.41 -1.89 13.61
C PRO A 51 -0.98 -1.59 15.05
N THR A 52 -1.95 -1.22 15.88
CA THR A 52 -1.80 -1.06 17.34
C THR A 52 -1.78 -2.41 18.05
N SER A 53 -2.41 -3.40 17.44
CA SER A 53 -2.33 -4.79 17.89
C SER A 53 -2.50 -5.77 16.73
N SER A 54 -1.87 -6.95 16.86
CA SER A 54 -1.92 -8.04 15.87
C SER A 54 -2.08 -9.38 16.55
N SER A 55 -2.85 -10.28 15.95
CA SER A 55 -3.09 -11.64 16.41
C SER A 55 -2.99 -12.63 15.24
N PRO A 56 -2.45 -13.84 15.46
CA PRO A 56 -1.73 -14.28 16.67
C PRO A 56 -0.36 -13.62 16.80
N LYS A 57 0.13 -13.47 18.04
CA LYS A 57 1.42 -12.79 18.32
C LYS A 57 2.67 -13.59 17.94
N ASN A 58 2.55 -14.90 17.86
CA ASN A 58 3.69 -15.85 17.70
C ASN A 58 3.92 -16.29 16.24
N VAL A 59 3.34 -15.63 15.27
CA VAL A 59 3.58 -15.91 13.84
C VAL A 59 4.58 -14.93 13.26
N LYS A 60 5.52 -15.43 12.48
CA LYS A 60 6.42 -14.56 11.71
C LYS A 60 5.66 -13.99 10.51
N ARG A 61 5.60 -12.67 10.46
CA ARG A 61 5.02 -11.88 9.37
C ARG A 61 6.03 -10.83 8.91
N GLY A 62 5.96 -10.44 7.66
CA GLY A 62 6.62 -9.24 7.16
C GLY A 62 5.99 -7.95 7.72
N PRO A 63 6.43 -6.78 7.27
CA PRO A 63 5.85 -5.50 7.67
C PRO A 63 4.36 -5.42 7.35
N ILE A 64 3.58 -4.87 8.29
CA ILE A 64 2.11 -4.75 8.23
C ILE A 64 1.76 -3.27 8.22
N PHE A 65 0.98 -2.82 7.21
CA PHE A 65 0.62 -1.42 7.06
C PHE A 65 -0.78 -1.27 6.47
N PHE A 66 -1.47 -0.22 6.86
CA PHE A 66 -2.68 0.27 6.23
C PHE A 66 -2.35 1.57 5.49
N TYR A 67 -2.61 1.63 4.18
CA TYR A 67 -2.32 2.77 3.32
C TYR A 67 -3.60 3.40 2.78
N ILE A 68 -3.56 4.71 2.62
CA ILE A 68 -4.54 5.48 1.85
C ILE A 68 -3.75 6.42 0.95
N SER A 69 -3.78 6.15 -0.36
CA SER A 69 -2.87 6.75 -1.35
C SER A 69 -3.58 7.71 -2.28
N GLN A 70 -2.83 8.72 -2.73
CA GLN A 70 -3.20 9.70 -3.75
C GLN A 70 -2.27 9.52 -4.94
N TRP A 71 -2.83 9.29 -6.13
CA TRP A 71 -2.12 9.16 -7.39
C TRP A 71 -2.56 10.26 -8.35
N PRO A 72 -2.00 11.48 -8.26
CA PRO A 72 -2.48 12.62 -9.06
C PRO A 72 -2.42 12.37 -10.56
N ALA A 73 -1.39 11.69 -11.06
CA ALA A 73 -1.23 11.36 -12.48
C ALA A 73 -2.38 10.49 -13.01
N ASP A 74 -2.90 9.60 -12.18
CA ASP A 74 -3.98 8.65 -12.53
C ASP A 74 -5.36 9.15 -12.10
N LYS A 75 -5.44 10.36 -11.49
CA LYS A 75 -6.66 10.95 -10.90
C LYS A 75 -7.30 10.06 -9.81
N VAL A 76 -6.50 9.22 -9.16
CA VAL A 76 -6.95 8.35 -8.07
C VAL A 76 -6.80 9.06 -6.73
N VAL A 77 -7.89 9.10 -5.98
CA VAL A 77 -7.99 9.76 -4.67
C VAL A 77 -8.43 8.74 -3.64
N ASN A 78 -7.67 8.65 -2.53
CA ASN A 78 -7.97 7.78 -1.39
C ASN A 78 -8.00 6.27 -1.70
N GLU A 79 -7.14 5.78 -2.59
CA GLU A 79 -6.96 4.34 -2.81
C GLU A 79 -6.58 3.65 -1.51
N ILE A 80 -7.38 2.67 -1.08
CA ILE A 80 -7.16 1.94 0.14
C ILE A 80 -6.46 0.62 -0.15
N SER A 81 -5.34 0.38 0.54
CA SER A 81 -4.64 -0.90 0.52
C SER A 81 -4.10 -1.30 1.88
N VAL A 82 -4.02 -2.61 2.11
CA VAL A 82 -3.48 -3.17 3.36
C VAL A 82 -2.39 -4.17 3.03
N LYS A 83 -1.18 -3.92 3.50
CA LYS A 83 -0.10 -4.90 3.44
C LYS A 83 -0.19 -5.81 4.66
N MET A 84 -0.40 -7.09 4.42
CA MET A 84 -0.65 -8.06 5.49
C MET A 84 0.62 -8.78 5.97
N GLY A 85 1.75 -8.62 5.26
CA GLY A 85 3.04 -9.23 5.62
C GLY A 85 3.09 -10.75 5.46
N TYR A 86 2.20 -11.30 4.64
CA TYR A 86 2.20 -12.70 4.22
C TYR A 86 1.49 -12.87 2.87
N PRO A 87 1.85 -13.87 2.06
CA PRO A 87 1.15 -14.17 0.82
C PRO A 87 -0.22 -14.79 1.11
N PHE A 88 -1.21 -14.40 0.33
CA PHE A 88 -2.55 -14.98 0.35
C PHE A 88 -2.66 -16.21 -0.54
N ALA A 89 -3.61 -17.09 -0.23
CA ALA A 89 -4.05 -18.11 -1.18
C ALA A 89 -4.82 -17.45 -2.34
N GLY A 90 -4.78 -18.04 -3.54
CA GLY A 90 -5.51 -17.52 -4.68
C GLY A 90 -7.01 -17.38 -4.39
N GLY A 91 -7.58 -16.23 -4.73
CA GLY A 91 -9.00 -15.93 -4.50
C GLY A 91 -9.42 -15.70 -3.05
N ALA A 92 -8.47 -15.64 -2.11
CA ALA A 92 -8.76 -15.28 -0.71
C ALA A 92 -9.30 -13.85 -0.64
N LYS A 93 -10.07 -13.57 0.39
CA LYS A 93 -10.56 -12.22 0.70
C LYS A 93 -10.12 -11.80 2.09
N THR A 94 -10.08 -10.50 2.30
CA THR A 94 -9.80 -9.87 3.58
C THR A 94 -11.00 -9.04 3.98
N THR A 95 -11.38 -9.09 5.26
CA THR A 95 -12.48 -8.29 5.79
C THR A 95 -11.93 -7.12 6.60
N VAL A 96 -12.37 -5.91 6.26
CA VAL A 96 -12.13 -4.69 7.04
C VAL A 96 -13.41 -4.33 7.77
N THR A 97 -13.35 -4.19 9.09
CA THR A 97 -14.48 -3.79 9.93
C THR A 97 -14.22 -2.43 10.55
N ILE A 98 -15.16 -1.50 10.39
CA ILE A 98 -15.11 -0.14 10.95
C ILE A 98 -16.44 0.08 11.68
N GLY A 99 -16.41 0.19 13.02
CA GLY A 99 -17.63 0.18 13.81
C GLY A 99 -18.41 -1.12 13.61
N SER A 100 -19.64 -1.04 13.09
CA SER A 100 -20.48 -2.20 12.74
C SER A 100 -20.42 -2.60 11.26
N THR A 101 -19.80 -1.78 10.41
CA THR A 101 -19.78 -1.98 8.96
C THR A 101 -18.59 -2.85 8.55
N LYS A 102 -18.85 -3.81 7.65
CA LYS A 102 -17.85 -4.72 7.08
C LYS A 102 -17.69 -4.46 5.60
N PHE A 103 -16.43 -4.45 5.16
CA PHE A 103 -16.02 -4.31 3.77
C PHE A 103 -15.17 -5.51 3.37
N GLU A 104 -15.43 -6.09 2.21
CA GLU A 104 -14.58 -7.14 1.64
C GLU A 104 -13.56 -6.53 0.68
N LEU A 105 -12.30 -6.90 0.84
CA LEU A 105 -11.19 -6.54 -0.05
C LEU A 105 -10.73 -7.78 -0.82
N PHE A 106 -10.42 -7.62 -2.11
CA PHE A 106 -9.73 -8.67 -2.86
C PHE A 106 -8.23 -8.70 -2.50
N THR A 107 -7.60 -9.84 -2.70
CA THR A 107 -6.21 -10.02 -2.33
C THR A 107 -5.33 -10.34 -3.52
N LYS A 108 -4.10 -9.79 -3.51
CA LYS A 108 -3.05 -10.07 -4.48
C LYS A 108 -1.70 -10.04 -3.77
N ASP A 109 -0.88 -11.08 -3.96
CA ASP A 109 0.42 -11.23 -3.29
C ASP A 109 0.30 -11.12 -1.76
N GLU A 110 0.87 -10.09 -1.14
CA GLU A 110 0.75 -9.77 0.29
C GLU A 110 -0.24 -8.64 0.58
N GLY A 111 -0.90 -8.10 -0.44
CA GLY A 111 -1.79 -6.94 -0.35
C GLY A 111 -3.27 -7.31 -0.41
N ALA A 112 -4.09 -6.51 0.28
CA ALA A 112 -5.54 -6.50 0.14
C ALA A 112 -5.98 -5.11 -0.35
N PHE A 113 -6.92 -5.06 -1.30
CA PHE A 113 -7.31 -3.85 -2.04
C PHE A 113 -8.82 -3.75 -2.16
N VAL A 114 -9.32 -2.54 -2.23
CA VAL A 114 -10.71 -2.25 -2.58
C VAL A 114 -10.86 -2.29 -4.11
N ASP A 115 -11.95 -2.87 -4.60
CA ASP A 115 -12.17 -3.07 -6.03
C ASP A 115 -12.96 -1.93 -6.72
N LYS A 116 -13.62 -1.06 -5.93
CA LYS A 116 -14.52 -0.02 -6.44
C LYS A 116 -14.32 1.31 -5.73
N PRO A 117 -14.25 2.43 -6.45
CA PRO A 117 -14.11 3.76 -5.86
C PRO A 117 -15.23 4.14 -4.89
N GLU A 118 -16.46 3.66 -5.15
CA GLU A 118 -17.61 3.92 -4.26
C GLU A 118 -17.40 3.26 -2.90
N THR A 119 -16.87 2.02 -2.88
CA THR A 119 -16.53 1.31 -1.64
C THR A 119 -15.40 2.01 -0.88
N GLU A 120 -14.42 2.56 -1.59
CA GLU A 120 -13.36 3.37 -0.96
C GLU A 120 -13.94 4.62 -0.29
N ALA A 121 -14.84 5.33 -0.98
CA ALA A 121 -15.50 6.52 -0.43
C ALA A 121 -16.31 6.18 0.84
N ASP A 122 -17.06 5.08 0.83
CA ASP A 122 -17.82 4.61 1.99
C ASP A 122 -16.89 4.21 3.16
N MET A 123 -15.78 3.55 2.87
CA MET A 123 -14.77 3.21 3.89
C MET A 123 -14.15 4.46 4.49
N ILE A 124 -13.77 5.45 3.68
CA ILE A 124 -13.22 6.74 4.16
C ILE A 124 -14.24 7.47 5.04
N ALA A 125 -15.52 7.50 4.64
CA ALA A 125 -16.58 8.11 5.45
C ALA A 125 -16.73 7.40 6.81
N ALA A 126 -16.74 6.06 6.82
CA ALA A 126 -16.80 5.27 8.05
C ALA A 126 -15.57 5.49 8.94
N MET A 127 -14.36 5.57 8.35
CA MET A 127 -13.12 5.84 9.09
C MET A 127 -13.12 7.22 9.76
N LYS A 128 -13.64 8.27 9.10
CA LYS A 128 -13.69 9.63 9.65
C LYS A 128 -14.58 9.75 10.89
N THR A 129 -15.56 8.86 11.05
CA THR A 129 -16.49 8.84 12.18
C THR A 129 -16.19 7.74 13.19
N GLY A 130 -15.34 6.78 12.82
CA GLY A 130 -14.94 5.66 13.66
C GLY A 130 -13.78 5.98 14.61
N SER A 131 -13.41 5.00 15.42
CA SER A 131 -12.24 5.06 16.31
C SER A 131 -11.18 4.03 15.99
N THR A 132 -11.58 2.90 15.41
CA THR A 132 -10.70 1.77 15.10
C THR A 132 -11.08 1.08 13.81
N ILE A 133 -10.07 0.50 13.15
CA ILE A 133 -10.24 -0.43 12.03
C ILE A 133 -9.80 -1.80 12.53
N LYS A 134 -10.52 -2.84 12.18
CA LYS A 134 -10.12 -4.24 12.35
C LYS A 134 -9.96 -4.86 10.96
N VAL A 135 -8.83 -5.51 10.72
CA VAL A 135 -8.53 -6.21 9.46
C VAL A 135 -8.35 -7.69 9.75
N ASP A 136 -9.25 -8.50 9.23
CA ASP A 136 -9.20 -9.97 9.38
C ASP A 136 -8.82 -10.61 8.04
N GLY A 137 -7.79 -11.45 8.05
CA GLY A 137 -7.29 -12.13 6.85
C GLY A 137 -6.85 -13.55 7.15
N LYS A 138 -6.52 -14.30 6.08
CA LYS A 138 -6.01 -15.67 6.18
C LYS A 138 -4.86 -15.89 5.22
N SER A 139 -3.70 -16.29 5.73
CA SER A 139 -2.52 -16.54 4.91
C SER A 139 -2.67 -17.78 4.02
N ALA A 140 -1.83 -17.91 2.98
CA ALA A 140 -1.77 -19.10 2.12
C ALA A 140 -1.51 -20.41 2.92
N ARG A 141 -0.89 -20.30 4.09
CA ARG A 141 -0.68 -21.44 5.02
C ARG A 141 -1.88 -21.76 5.91
N GLY A 142 -2.99 -21.02 5.75
CA GLY A 142 -4.20 -21.23 6.52
C GLY A 142 -4.26 -20.51 7.87
N THR A 143 -3.24 -19.72 8.24
CA THR A 143 -3.23 -18.97 9.50
C THR A 143 -4.20 -17.78 9.42
N ALA A 144 -5.22 -17.76 10.28
CA ALA A 144 -6.09 -16.61 10.45
C ALA A 144 -5.36 -15.51 11.23
N THR A 145 -5.50 -14.27 10.81
CA THR A 145 -4.91 -13.09 11.47
C THR A 145 -5.96 -12.01 11.68
N SER A 146 -5.74 -11.19 12.71
CA SER A 146 -6.55 -10.02 13.00
C SER A 146 -5.63 -8.89 13.44
N ASP A 147 -5.70 -7.75 12.74
CA ASP A 147 -4.92 -6.56 13.02
C ASP A 147 -5.86 -5.40 13.34
N ALA A 148 -5.59 -4.67 14.43
CA ALA A 148 -6.35 -3.48 14.78
C ALA A 148 -5.51 -2.23 14.55
N TYR A 149 -6.15 -1.18 14.03
CA TYR A 149 -5.54 0.12 13.79
C TYR A 149 -6.38 1.20 14.48
N SER A 150 -5.71 2.16 15.09
CA SER A 150 -6.36 3.38 15.60
C SER A 150 -6.66 4.31 14.43
N LEU A 151 -7.78 5.05 14.52
CA LEU A 151 -8.10 6.13 13.57
C LEU A 151 -7.68 7.51 14.06
N ASN A 152 -6.99 7.57 15.21
CA ASN A 152 -6.48 8.81 15.78
C ASN A 152 -5.37 9.41 14.90
N GLY A 153 -5.64 10.60 14.33
CA GLY A 153 -4.73 11.31 13.44
C GLY A 153 -4.98 11.06 11.94
N LEU A 154 -5.90 10.15 11.57
CA LEU A 154 -6.18 9.84 10.16
C LEU A 154 -6.56 11.08 9.35
N SER A 155 -7.55 11.87 9.79
CA SER A 155 -8.04 13.03 9.04
C SER A 155 -6.91 14.02 8.74
N ASN A 156 -6.08 14.34 9.73
CA ASN A 156 -4.95 15.24 9.56
C ASN A 156 -3.91 14.67 8.58
N ALA A 157 -3.65 13.36 8.62
CA ALA A 157 -2.72 12.71 7.69
C ALA A 157 -3.24 12.70 6.25
N LEU A 158 -4.56 12.48 6.05
CA LEU A 158 -5.21 12.58 4.74
C LEU A 158 -5.15 14.00 4.19
N ASP A 159 -5.48 15.01 5.01
CA ASP A 159 -5.44 16.41 4.61
C ASP A 159 -4.01 16.84 4.24
N ARG A 160 -3.01 16.36 4.99
CA ARG A 160 -1.59 16.64 4.68
C ARG A 160 -1.16 15.99 3.37
N ALA A 161 -1.56 14.75 3.11
CA ALA A 161 -1.28 14.05 1.86
C ALA A 161 -1.96 14.72 0.67
N ALA A 162 -3.25 15.08 0.80
CA ALA A 162 -4.01 15.75 -0.25
C ALA A 162 -3.47 17.17 -0.56
N LYS A 163 -2.97 17.89 0.44
CA LYS A 163 -2.32 19.20 0.23
C LYS A 163 -1.02 19.07 -0.56
N GLU A 164 -0.26 18.01 -0.36
CA GLU A 164 0.99 17.74 -1.08
C GLU A 164 0.75 17.21 -2.50
N CYS A 165 -0.28 16.39 -2.67
CA CYS A 165 -0.71 15.76 -3.92
C CYS A 165 -2.18 16.10 -4.20
N PRO A 166 -2.52 17.36 -4.59
CA PRO A 166 -3.88 17.69 -4.91
C PRO A 166 -4.37 16.88 -6.13
N PRO A 167 -5.67 16.53 -6.16
CA PRO A 167 -6.24 15.87 -7.33
C PRO A 167 -6.01 16.72 -8.57
N SER A 168 -5.57 16.10 -9.66
CA SER A 168 -5.47 16.78 -10.96
C SER A 168 -6.87 17.16 -11.43
N GLY A 169 -7.11 18.46 -11.67
CA GLY A 169 -8.36 18.98 -12.21
C GLY A 169 -8.68 18.46 -13.62
#